data_3b6c1f1b3d2025e15bac7f4f50189451
#
_entry.id   3b6c1f1b3d2025e15bac7f4f50189451
#
_cell.length_a   1.000
_cell.length_b   1.000
_cell.length_c   1.000
_cell.angle_alpha   90.00
_cell.angle_beta   90.00
_cell.angle_gamma   90.00
#
_symmetry.space_group_name_H-M   'P 1'
#
loop_
_entity.id
_entity.type
_entity.pdbx_description
1 polymer ?
#
loop_
_entity_poly.entity_id
_entity_poly.type
_entity_poly.pdbx_seq_one_letter_code
_entity_poly.pdbx_strand_id
1 'polypeptide(L)'
;MREDFTYPSSDGKNMIHGIRWTPEDKPIAVLQIVHGMVEFIARYEDFAEYLTRQGFTVVGEDHLGHGESAMSEEDLGYFGKGGNGFLMEDIHRLRKMTTEEWPDIPYFMLGHSMGSFLLRQYLVEGEKAPYAEGLSGAIVMGTGWQPGIALKLGTTLSGFAEMFRGDRHRSRLIEKMALGSNNRKIKNPRTKDDWLSKDTEVVDAYEENPLCQFNFTVNAYYNMFKGIRKCQDRQLMKRLPEKFPML
;
A
#
# COMPACT_ATOMS: atom_id res chain seq x y z
N MET A 1 -5.02 22.85 2.76
CA MET A 1 -5.08 22.93 1.26
C MET A 1 -4.87 21.52 0.71
N ARG A 2 -5.66 21.07 -0.30
CA ARG A 2 -5.41 19.83 -1.05
C ARG A 2 -4.72 20.15 -2.36
N GLU A 3 -3.73 19.35 -2.75
CA GLU A 3 -3.01 19.43 -4.00
C GLU A 3 -2.81 18.03 -4.56
N ASP A 4 -3.22 17.82 -5.82
CA ASP A 4 -2.94 16.62 -6.59
C ASP A 4 -1.67 16.85 -7.42
N PHE A 5 -0.76 15.88 -7.43
CA PHE A 5 0.51 15.97 -8.14
C PHE A 5 0.90 14.62 -8.75
N THR A 6 1.88 14.65 -9.63
CA THR A 6 2.44 13.42 -10.21
C THR A 6 3.96 13.45 -10.19
N TYR A 7 4.56 12.25 -10.14
CA TYR A 7 6.00 12.07 -10.31
C TYR A 7 6.32 10.77 -11.07
N PRO A 8 7.47 10.68 -11.73
CA PRO A 8 7.83 9.47 -12.47
C PRO A 8 7.99 8.27 -11.56
N SER A 9 7.34 7.15 -11.92
CA SER A 9 7.57 5.86 -11.26
C SER A 9 9.00 5.35 -11.51
N SER A 10 9.49 4.55 -10.59
CA SER A 10 10.75 3.82 -10.72
C SER A 10 10.71 2.73 -11.80
N ASP A 11 9.54 2.40 -12.33
CA ASP A 11 9.38 1.49 -13.45
C ASP A 11 9.83 2.10 -14.80
N GLY A 12 10.10 3.41 -14.83
CA GLY A 12 10.57 4.17 -15.99
C GLY A 12 9.53 4.38 -17.09
N LYS A 13 8.24 4.14 -16.82
CA LYS A 13 7.16 4.21 -17.80
C LYS A 13 5.95 5.00 -17.31
N ASN A 14 5.52 4.71 -16.08
CA ASN A 14 4.31 5.27 -15.52
C ASN A 14 4.61 6.55 -14.73
N MET A 15 3.57 7.36 -14.57
CA MET A 15 3.54 8.45 -13.60
C MET A 15 2.77 7.96 -12.37
N ILE A 16 3.27 8.27 -11.21
CA ILE A 16 2.61 8.03 -9.94
C ILE A 16 1.80 9.27 -9.58
N HIS A 17 0.51 9.10 -9.38
CA HIS A 17 -0.37 10.10 -8.83
C HIS A 17 -0.25 10.14 -7.31
N GLY A 18 -0.22 11.32 -6.74
CA GLY A 18 -0.21 11.55 -5.31
C GLY A 18 -1.11 12.70 -4.91
N ILE A 19 -1.54 12.70 -3.65
CA ILE A 19 -2.28 13.79 -3.06
C ILE A 19 -1.57 14.25 -1.80
N ARG A 20 -1.55 15.57 -1.61
CA ARG A 20 -1.03 16.23 -0.43
C ARG A 20 -2.10 17.13 0.18
N TRP A 21 -2.25 17.05 1.49
CA TRP A 21 -3.09 17.93 2.29
C TRP A 21 -2.20 18.69 3.28
N THR A 22 -2.16 20.01 3.15
CA THR A 22 -1.31 20.88 3.98
C THR A 22 -2.14 21.80 4.85
N PRO A 23 -1.74 22.04 6.11
CA PRO A 23 -2.33 23.08 6.95
C PRO A 23 -2.03 24.49 6.40
N GLU A 24 -2.71 25.50 6.91
CA GLU A 24 -2.45 26.91 6.57
C GLU A 24 -1.10 27.38 7.12
N ASP A 25 -0.77 26.93 8.33
CA ASP A 25 0.49 27.26 9.01
C ASP A 25 1.56 26.19 8.72
N LYS A 26 2.79 26.45 9.16
CA LYS A 26 3.89 25.48 9.10
C LYS A 26 3.50 24.18 9.78
N PRO A 27 3.60 23.02 9.10
CA PRO A 27 3.20 21.76 9.68
C PRO A 27 4.06 21.37 10.89
N ILE A 28 3.42 20.71 11.87
CA ILE A 28 4.09 20.19 13.07
C ILE A 28 4.67 18.79 12.83
N ALA A 29 4.13 18.05 11.88
CA ALA A 29 4.59 16.73 11.48
C ALA A 29 4.06 16.37 10.07
N VAL A 30 4.68 15.39 9.46
CA VAL A 30 4.22 14.76 8.21
C VAL A 30 3.73 13.35 8.50
N LEU A 31 2.58 12.98 7.92
CA LEU A 31 2.10 11.60 7.84
C LEU A 31 2.02 11.17 6.38
N GLN A 32 2.83 10.18 5.97
CA GLN A 32 2.69 9.52 4.68
C GLN A 32 1.79 8.29 4.81
N ILE A 33 0.75 8.20 3.98
CA ILE A 33 -0.19 7.08 3.94
C ILE A 33 0.22 6.13 2.83
N VAL A 34 0.32 4.84 3.16
CA VAL A 34 0.55 3.70 2.27
C VAL A 34 -0.74 2.89 2.24
N HIS A 35 -1.56 3.07 1.20
CA HIS A 35 -2.91 2.52 1.11
C HIS A 35 -2.94 1.01 0.88
N GLY A 36 -4.12 0.40 0.99
CA GLY A 36 -4.34 -1.02 0.88
C GLY A 36 -4.53 -1.52 -0.56
N MET A 37 -4.93 -2.78 -0.66
CA MET A 37 -5.23 -3.46 -1.92
C MET A 37 -6.57 -2.98 -2.48
N VAL A 38 -6.63 -2.75 -3.81
CA VAL A 38 -7.89 -2.40 -4.52
C VAL A 38 -8.56 -1.17 -3.91
N GLU A 39 -7.75 -0.18 -3.58
CA GLU A 39 -8.17 1.14 -3.11
C GLU A 39 -7.19 2.21 -3.63
N PHE A 40 -7.36 3.46 -3.27
CA PHE A 40 -6.57 4.59 -3.73
C PHE A 40 -6.52 5.70 -2.68
N ILE A 41 -5.56 6.62 -2.84
CA ILE A 41 -5.22 7.61 -1.80
C ILE A 41 -6.35 8.58 -1.47
N ALA A 42 -7.18 8.99 -2.43
CA ALA A 42 -8.28 9.92 -2.16
C ALA A 42 -9.34 9.38 -1.20
N ARG A 43 -9.42 8.05 -0.97
CA ARG A 43 -10.30 7.47 0.05
C ARG A 43 -9.93 7.85 1.48
N TYR A 44 -8.75 8.40 1.67
CA TYR A 44 -8.28 8.87 2.99
C TYR A 44 -8.52 10.37 3.22
N GLU A 45 -9.28 11.05 2.33
CA GLU A 45 -9.48 12.49 2.35
C GLU A 45 -10.00 13.01 3.69
N ASP A 46 -11.11 12.44 4.20
CA ASP A 46 -11.69 12.87 5.48
C ASP A 46 -10.71 12.76 6.65
N PHE A 47 -9.93 11.67 6.68
CA PHE A 47 -8.89 11.45 7.68
C PHE A 47 -7.73 12.43 7.51
N ALA A 48 -7.29 12.65 6.27
CA ALA A 48 -6.23 13.59 5.95
C ALA A 48 -6.63 15.03 6.30
N GLU A 49 -7.84 15.45 5.98
CA GLU A 49 -8.37 16.76 6.36
C GLU A 49 -8.48 16.92 7.87
N TYR A 50 -8.95 15.89 8.59
CA TYR A 50 -8.97 15.92 10.03
C TYR A 50 -7.58 16.18 10.61
N LEU A 51 -6.55 15.46 10.17
CA LEU A 51 -5.18 15.64 10.62
C LEU A 51 -4.59 16.99 10.20
N THR A 52 -4.95 17.47 9.02
CA THR A 52 -4.51 18.80 8.55
C THR A 52 -5.04 19.92 9.45
N ARG A 53 -6.28 19.80 9.91
CA ARG A 53 -6.82 20.73 10.95
C ARG A 53 -6.10 20.61 12.30
N GLN A 54 -5.38 19.53 12.56
CA GLN A 54 -4.52 19.37 13.74
C GLN A 54 -3.06 19.80 13.49
N GLY A 55 -2.77 20.40 12.33
CA GLY A 55 -1.45 20.91 11.99
C GLY A 55 -0.52 19.91 11.31
N PHE A 56 -1.00 18.73 10.88
CA PHE A 56 -0.20 17.78 10.12
C PHE A 56 -0.27 18.09 8.62
N THR A 57 0.84 17.88 7.92
CA THR A 57 0.79 17.59 6.50
C THR A 57 0.54 16.09 6.32
N VAL A 58 -0.45 15.75 5.50
CA VAL A 58 -0.69 14.37 5.09
C VAL A 58 -0.35 14.23 3.62
N VAL A 59 0.32 13.16 3.24
CA VAL A 59 0.69 12.86 1.86
C VAL A 59 0.52 11.38 1.58
N GLY A 60 0.19 11.03 0.36
CA GLY A 60 0.14 9.64 -0.07
C GLY A 60 0.08 9.57 -1.60
N GLU A 61 0.32 8.38 -2.11
CA GLU A 61 0.31 8.09 -3.53
C GLU A 61 -0.68 6.99 -3.85
N ASP A 62 -1.18 6.97 -5.08
CA ASP A 62 -1.75 5.76 -5.65
C ASP A 62 -0.62 4.85 -6.07
N HIS A 63 -0.51 3.68 -5.46
CA HIS A 63 0.55 2.72 -5.80
C HIS A 63 0.49 2.34 -7.28
N LEU A 64 1.62 1.99 -7.87
CA LEU A 64 1.67 1.45 -9.23
C LEU A 64 0.61 0.35 -9.42
N GLY A 65 -0.23 0.50 -10.44
CA GLY A 65 -1.37 -0.37 -10.68
C GLY A 65 -2.62 -0.10 -9.82
N HIS A 66 -2.71 1.06 -9.20
CA HIS A 66 -3.87 1.51 -8.41
C HIS A 66 -4.27 2.94 -8.79
N GLY A 67 -5.51 3.28 -8.52
CA GLY A 67 -6.04 4.63 -8.64
C GLY A 67 -5.68 5.30 -9.97
N GLU A 68 -5.28 6.55 -9.92
CA GLU A 68 -4.88 7.34 -11.08
C GLU A 68 -3.43 7.08 -11.55
N SER A 69 -2.67 6.24 -10.84
CA SER A 69 -1.36 5.75 -11.29
C SER A 69 -1.48 4.62 -12.32
N ALA A 70 -2.66 4.04 -12.52
CA ALA A 70 -2.92 3.09 -13.60
C ALA A 70 -3.25 3.84 -14.89
N MET A 71 -2.46 3.64 -15.95
CA MET A 71 -2.68 4.32 -17.24
C MET A 71 -3.89 3.79 -18.01
N SER A 72 -4.33 2.58 -17.67
CA SER A 72 -5.49 1.92 -18.28
C SER A 72 -6.11 0.91 -17.31
N GLU A 73 -7.33 0.44 -17.60
CA GLU A 73 -7.96 -0.63 -16.81
C GLU A 73 -7.14 -1.92 -16.80
N GLU A 74 -6.36 -2.19 -17.85
CA GLU A 74 -5.49 -3.36 -17.94
C GLU A 74 -4.30 -3.26 -16.96
N ASP A 75 -3.90 -2.05 -16.58
CA ASP A 75 -2.81 -1.80 -15.63
C ASP A 75 -3.25 -1.91 -14.17
N LEU A 76 -4.55 -1.83 -13.89
CA LEU A 76 -5.06 -2.01 -12.53
C LEU A 76 -4.65 -3.38 -11.97
N GLY A 77 -4.09 -3.39 -10.79
CA GLY A 77 -3.58 -4.59 -10.13
C GLY A 77 -2.33 -5.20 -10.77
N TYR A 78 -1.53 -4.42 -11.51
CA TYR A 78 -0.26 -4.86 -12.08
C TYR A 78 0.91 -4.02 -11.54
N PHE A 79 1.92 -4.66 -10.94
CA PHE A 79 3.06 -3.99 -10.28
C PHE A 79 4.29 -3.84 -11.19
N GLY A 80 4.14 -4.07 -12.49
CA GLY A 80 5.29 -4.05 -13.40
C GLY A 80 6.26 -5.21 -13.17
N LYS A 81 7.29 -5.30 -14.03
CA LYS A 81 8.28 -6.41 -13.97
C LYS A 81 9.18 -6.34 -12.72
N GLY A 82 9.38 -5.18 -12.14
CA GLY A 82 10.14 -5.00 -10.89
C GLY A 82 9.32 -5.30 -9.63
N GLY A 83 7.99 -5.41 -9.77
CA GLY A 83 7.10 -5.78 -8.67
C GLY A 83 7.23 -4.87 -7.46
N ASN A 84 7.34 -5.47 -6.26
CA ASN A 84 7.48 -4.68 -5.02
C ASN A 84 8.70 -3.77 -4.99
N GLY A 85 9.74 -4.03 -5.78
CA GLY A 85 10.88 -3.12 -5.87
C GLY A 85 10.45 -1.74 -6.34
N PHE A 86 9.63 -1.68 -7.38
CA PHE A 86 9.09 -0.41 -7.86
C PHE A 86 8.21 0.29 -6.83
N LEU A 87 7.32 -0.45 -6.14
CA LEU A 87 6.49 0.14 -5.09
C LEU A 87 7.34 0.73 -3.95
N MET A 88 8.38 0.01 -3.51
CA MET A 88 9.27 0.49 -2.44
C MET A 88 10.01 1.78 -2.85
N GLU A 89 10.53 1.82 -4.07
CA GLU A 89 11.23 2.98 -4.59
C GLU A 89 10.30 4.18 -4.80
N ASP A 90 9.07 3.96 -5.25
CA ASP A 90 8.09 5.02 -5.45
C ASP A 90 7.64 5.60 -4.09
N ILE A 91 7.32 4.76 -3.09
CA ILE A 91 7.06 5.16 -1.70
C ILE A 91 8.25 5.97 -1.14
N HIS A 92 9.49 5.51 -1.39
CA HIS A 92 10.69 6.19 -0.92
C HIS A 92 10.91 7.53 -1.63
N ARG A 93 10.63 7.60 -2.92
CA ARG A 93 10.73 8.85 -3.70
C ARG A 93 9.76 9.90 -3.16
N LEU A 94 8.51 9.52 -2.91
CA LEU A 94 7.53 10.42 -2.30
C LEU A 94 8.03 10.95 -0.95
N ARG A 95 8.55 10.05 -0.10
CA ARG A 95 9.14 10.47 1.18
C ARG A 95 10.27 11.47 0.99
N LYS A 96 11.19 11.21 0.06
CA LYS A 96 12.32 12.11 -0.21
C LYS A 96 11.84 13.50 -0.64
N MET A 97 10.96 13.56 -1.63
CA MET A 97 10.37 14.81 -2.10
C MET A 97 9.74 15.60 -0.96
N THR A 98 8.96 14.92 -0.12
CA THR A 98 8.29 15.54 1.03
C THR A 98 9.28 15.98 2.11
N THR A 99 10.33 15.20 2.38
CA THR A 99 11.36 15.55 3.36
C THR A 99 12.25 16.72 2.87
N GLU A 100 12.49 16.83 1.58
CA GLU A 100 13.20 17.96 0.99
C GLU A 100 12.45 19.29 1.14
N GLU A 101 11.12 19.23 1.11
CA GLU A 101 10.27 20.41 1.33
C GLU A 101 10.18 20.78 2.82
N TRP A 102 10.16 19.78 3.72
CA TRP A 102 10.11 19.97 5.18
C TRP A 102 11.21 19.18 5.91
N PRO A 103 12.48 19.60 5.85
CA PRO A 103 13.62 18.79 6.31
C PRO A 103 13.66 18.55 7.82
N ASP A 104 13.14 19.47 8.63
CA ASP A 104 13.28 19.46 10.10
C ASP A 104 11.99 19.04 10.81
N ILE A 105 11.04 18.47 10.08
CA ILE A 105 9.73 18.11 10.62
C ILE A 105 9.66 16.61 10.89
N PRO A 106 9.11 16.16 12.06
CA PRO A 106 8.89 14.75 12.34
C PRO A 106 8.09 14.07 11.22
N TYR A 107 8.58 12.92 10.74
CA TYR A 107 7.99 12.19 9.64
C TYR A 107 7.51 10.81 10.10
N PHE A 108 6.21 10.56 9.93
CA PHE A 108 5.55 9.31 10.25
C PHE A 108 5.01 8.65 8.99
N MET A 109 4.87 7.33 9.03
CA MET A 109 4.20 6.58 7.97
C MET A 109 3.08 5.73 8.55
N LEU A 110 1.96 5.66 7.82
CA LEU A 110 0.83 4.78 8.13
C LEU A 110 0.63 3.81 6.97
N GLY A 111 0.65 2.51 7.24
CA GLY A 111 0.30 1.48 6.26
C GLY A 111 -0.97 0.75 6.67
N HIS A 112 -1.95 0.71 5.76
CA HIS A 112 -3.22 0.04 5.99
C HIS A 112 -3.35 -1.24 5.14
N SER A 113 -3.80 -2.34 5.72
CA SER A 113 -4.06 -3.60 5.03
C SER A 113 -2.83 -4.07 4.19
N MET A 114 -2.93 -4.19 2.87
CA MET A 114 -1.77 -4.44 1.99
C MET A 114 -0.66 -3.42 2.24
N GLY A 115 -1.00 -2.13 2.38
CA GLY A 115 -0.04 -1.08 2.70
C GLY A 115 0.70 -1.30 4.02
N SER A 116 0.11 -2.01 4.98
CA SER A 116 0.79 -2.39 6.22
C SER A 116 1.93 -3.39 5.97
N PHE A 117 1.75 -4.31 5.03
CA PHE A 117 2.82 -5.23 4.62
C PHE A 117 3.89 -4.51 3.78
N LEU A 118 3.47 -3.60 2.89
CA LEU A 118 4.40 -2.75 2.14
C LEU A 118 5.23 -1.87 3.08
N LEU A 119 4.60 -1.22 4.05
CA LEU A 119 5.30 -0.41 5.05
C LEU A 119 6.29 -1.25 5.86
N ARG A 120 5.88 -2.41 6.37
CA ARG A 120 6.79 -3.30 7.11
C ARG A 120 7.95 -3.80 6.24
N GLN A 121 7.74 -4.03 4.95
CA GLN A 121 8.81 -4.34 4.01
C GLN A 121 9.71 -3.12 3.81
N TYR A 122 9.14 -1.94 3.56
CA TYR A 122 9.85 -0.68 3.40
C TYR A 122 10.79 -0.38 4.57
N LEU A 123 10.31 -0.52 5.79
CA LEU A 123 11.08 -0.21 7.00
C LEU A 123 12.40 -1.00 7.11
N VAL A 124 12.47 -2.21 6.56
CA VAL A 124 13.68 -3.06 6.63
C VAL A 124 14.51 -3.04 5.36
N GLU A 125 14.03 -2.39 4.29
CA GLU A 125 14.77 -2.24 3.03
C GLU A 125 15.73 -1.04 3.06
N GLY A 126 16.47 -0.85 1.99
CA GLY A 126 17.51 0.14 1.79
C GLY A 126 18.88 -0.53 1.64
N GLU A 127 19.70 -0.01 0.73
CA GLU A 127 21.01 -0.62 0.42
C GLU A 127 22.04 -0.40 1.53
N LYS A 128 22.21 0.84 1.96
CA LYS A 128 23.22 1.23 2.95
C LYS A 128 22.68 1.20 4.38
N ALA A 129 21.44 1.69 4.55
CA ALA A 129 20.74 1.77 5.82
C ALA A 129 19.27 1.41 5.61
N PRO A 130 18.54 0.91 6.62
CA PRO A 130 17.11 0.66 6.49
C PRO A 130 16.36 1.97 6.27
N TYR A 131 15.31 1.94 5.46
CA TYR A 131 14.46 3.10 5.21
C TYR A 131 13.70 3.59 6.46
N ALA A 132 13.72 2.80 7.54
CA ALA A 132 13.25 3.23 8.84
C ALA A 132 14.07 4.41 9.43
N GLU A 133 15.35 4.55 9.04
CA GLU A 133 16.18 5.65 9.53
C GLU A 133 15.60 7.01 9.13
N GLY A 134 15.61 7.94 10.09
CA GLY A 134 15.04 9.27 9.92
C GLY A 134 13.51 9.34 9.97
N LEU A 135 12.81 8.21 10.18
CA LEU A 135 11.39 8.22 10.52
C LEU A 135 11.20 8.41 12.03
N SER A 136 10.21 9.21 12.39
CA SER A 136 9.80 9.40 13.79
C SER A 136 8.94 8.25 14.32
N GLY A 137 8.34 7.46 13.43
CA GLY A 137 7.59 6.27 13.77
C GLY A 137 6.73 5.73 12.63
N ALA A 138 6.12 4.57 12.84
CA ALA A 138 5.23 3.92 11.90
C ALA A 138 3.94 3.42 12.57
N ILE A 139 2.82 3.54 11.86
CA ILE A 139 1.52 3.00 12.24
C ILE A 139 1.19 1.86 11.28
N VAL A 140 1.04 0.65 11.83
CA VAL A 140 0.83 -0.60 11.07
C VAL A 140 -0.59 -1.10 11.32
N MET A 141 -1.53 -0.65 10.48
CA MET A 141 -2.97 -0.87 10.68
C MET A 141 -3.51 -2.00 9.79
N GLY A 142 -4.40 -2.84 10.33
CA GLY A 142 -5.03 -3.92 9.56
C GLY A 142 -4.04 -4.98 9.08
N THR A 143 -2.92 -5.13 9.76
CA THR A 143 -1.86 -6.10 9.44
C THR A 143 -2.18 -7.50 9.97
N GLY A 144 -1.34 -8.46 9.64
CA GLY A 144 -1.43 -9.82 10.15
C GLY A 144 -0.12 -10.60 10.02
N TRP A 145 -0.17 -11.84 10.49
CA TRP A 145 0.89 -12.82 10.28
C TRP A 145 0.36 -13.96 9.43
N GLN A 146 1.06 -14.26 8.33
CA GLN A 146 0.64 -15.31 7.41
C GLN A 146 1.55 -16.54 7.55
N PRO A 147 0.99 -17.76 7.58
CA PRO A 147 1.79 -18.97 7.64
C PRO A 147 2.75 -19.09 6.46
N GLY A 148 4.02 -19.38 6.73
CA GLY A 148 5.06 -19.45 5.68
C GLY A 148 4.75 -20.47 4.58
N ILE A 149 4.05 -21.59 4.93
CA ILE A 149 3.61 -22.59 3.96
C ILE A 149 2.55 -22.00 3.01
N ALA A 150 1.59 -21.24 3.51
CA ALA A 150 0.58 -20.58 2.69
C ALA A 150 1.19 -19.57 1.73
N LEU A 151 2.12 -18.75 2.24
CA LEU A 151 2.86 -17.78 1.42
C LEU A 151 3.72 -18.47 0.34
N LYS A 152 4.38 -19.59 0.68
CA LYS A 152 5.15 -20.36 -0.29
C LYS A 152 4.24 -20.94 -1.38
N LEU A 153 3.11 -21.52 -1.00
CA LEU A 153 2.13 -22.05 -1.94
C LEU A 153 1.57 -20.94 -2.85
N GLY A 154 1.14 -19.82 -2.29
CA GLY A 154 0.66 -18.66 -3.04
C GLY A 154 1.69 -18.14 -4.03
N THR A 155 2.94 -17.96 -3.59
CA THR A 155 4.05 -17.53 -4.45
C THR A 155 4.30 -18.54 -5.60
N THR A 156 4.30 -19.84 -5.29
CA THR A 156 4.54 -20.88 -6.30
C THR A 156 3.41 -20.91 -7.34
N LEU A 157 2.15 -20.92 -6.90
CA LEU A 157 0.99 -20.93 -7.81
C LEU A 157 0.94 -19.67 -8.68
N SER A 158 1.21 -18.49 -8.10
CA SER A 158 1.25 -17.24 -8.85
C SER A 158 2.38 -17.26 -9.89
N GLY A 159 3.58 -17.73 -9.52
CA GLY A 159 4.71 -17.85 -10.44
C GLY A 159 4.47 -18.84 -11.59
N PHE A 160 3.83 -19.99 -11.32
CA PHE A 160 3.43 -20.92 -12.40
C PHE A 160 2.37 -20.29 -13.31
N ALA A 161 1.36 -19.63 -12.75
CA ALA A 161 0.34 -18.96 -13.55
C ALA A 161 0.98 -17.85 -14.42
N GLU A 162 1.92 -17.07 -13.89
CA GLU A 162 2.68 -16.05 -14.62
C GLU A 162 3.45 -16.68 -15.79
N MET A 163 4.17 -17.78 -15.55
CA MET A 163 4.97 -18.48 -16.58
C MET A 163 4.13 -19.02 -17.74
N PHE A 164 2.92 -19.56 -17.46
CA PHE A 164 2.10 -20.21 -18.48
C PHE A 164 1.00 -19.33 -19.07
N ARG A 165 0.56 -18.30 -18.36
CA ARG A 165 -0.56 -17.43 -18.75
C ARG A 165 -0.15 -15.97 -18.95
N GLY A 166 1.09 -15.61 -18.62
CA GLY A 166 1.59 -14.24 -18.63
C GLY A 166 1.36 -13.52 -17.31
N ASP A 167 2.13 -12.48 -17.06
CA ASP A 167 2.19 -11.72 -15.82
C ASP A 167 0.90 -10.93 -15.51
N ARG A 168 0.14 -10.56 -16.55
CA ARG A 168 -1.15 -9.84 -16.44
C ARG A 168 -2.36 -10.75 -16.25
N HIS A 169 -2.16 -12.07 -16.23
CA HIS A 169 -3.28 -12.99 -16.02
C HIS A 169 -3.93 -12.78 -14.64
N ARG A 170 -5.27 -12.74 -14.59
CA ARG A 170 -6.08 -12.62 -13.37
C ARG A 170 -6.67 -13.98 -13.01
N SER A 171 -6.24 -14.53 -11.87
CA SER A 171 -6.61 -15.88 -11.44
C SER A 171 -7.63 -15.84 -10.30
N ARG A 172 -8.88 -16.23 -10.59
CA ARG A 172 -9.93 -16.36 -9.57
C ARG A 172 -9.57 -17.34 -8.44
N LEU A 173 -8.75 -18.36 -8.73
CA LEU A 173 -8.29 -19.30 -7.72
C LEU A 173 -7.38 -18.64 -6.71
N ILE A 174 -6.40 -17.87 -7.17
CA ILE A 174 -5.43 -17.18 -6.31
C ILE A 174 -6.15 -16.08 -5.52
N GLU A 175 -7.04 -15.33 -6.15
CA GLU A 175 -7.91 -14.35 -5.49
C GLU A 175 -8.72 -14.97 -4.35
N LYS A 176 -9.41 -16.07 -4.62
CA LYS A 176 -10.20 -16.80 -3.60
C LYS A 176 -9.33 -17.31 -2.46
N MET A 177 -8.11 -17.74 -2.73
CA MET A 177 -7.15 -18.14 -1.69
C MET A 177 -6.71 -16.95 -0.83
N ALA A 178 -6.51 -15.77 -1.43
CA ALA A 178 -6.04 -14.58 -0.74
C ALA A 178 -7.17 -13.90 0.07
N LEU A 179 -8.36 -13.74 -0.50
CA LEU A 179 -9.44 -12.90 0.03
C LEU A 179 -10.71 -13.67 0.40
N GLY A 180 -10.89 -14.88 -0.09
CA GLY A 180 -12.16 -15.61 0.01
C GLY A 180 -12.63 -15.97 1.43
N SER A 181 -11.81 -15.70 2.45
CA SER A 181 -12.18 -15.91 3.85
C SER A 181 -12.65 -14.64 4.58
N ASN A 182 -12.58 -13.47 3.95
CA ASN A 182 -12.81 -12.20 4.63
C ASN A 182 -14.23 -12.07 5.19
N ASN A 183 -15.25 -12.40 4.41
CA ASN A 183 -16.66 -12.39 4.85
C ASN A 183 -17.06 -13.55 5.77
N ARG A 184 -16.16 -14.52 6.04
CA ARG A 184 -16.52 -15.76 6.75
C ARG A 184 -17.14 -15.53 8.14
N LYS A 185 -16.84 -14.40 8.78
CA LYS A 185 -17.37 -14.05 10.10
C LYS A 185 -18.61 -13.14 10.03
N ILE A 186 -18.99 -12.69 8.84
CA ILE A 186 -20.15 -11.83 8.65
C ILE A 186 -21.38 -12.72 8.48
N LYS A 187 -22.39 -12.51 9.32
CA LYS A 187 -23.66 -13.22 9.21
C LYS A 187 -24.50 -12.57 8.09
N ASN A 188 -24.92 -13.37 7.12
CA ASN A 188 -25.75 -12.94 6.00
C ASN A 188 -25.13 -11.72 5.27
N PRO A 189 -23.92 -11.86 4.69
CA PRO A 189 -23.29 -10.75 3.99
C PRO A 189 -24.17 -10.30 2.83
N ARG A 190 -24.33 -9.00 2.68
CA ARG A 190 -25.11 -8.33 1.64
C ARG A 190 -24.32 -8.28 0.32
N THR A 191 -23.00 -8.04 0.45
CA THR A 191 -22.05 -7.96 -0.64
C THR A 191 -20.82 -8.83 -0.39
N LYS A 192 -19.93 -8.96 -1.39
CA LYS A 192 -18.63 -9.63 -1.24
C LYS A 192 -17.67 -8.85 -0.34
N ASP A 193 -17.94 -7.54 -0.11
CA ASP A 193 -17.06 -6.60 0.55
C ASP A 193 -17.57 -6.07 1.91
N ASP A 194 -18.65 -6.66 2.46
CA ASP A 194 -19.20 -6.29 3.78
C ASP A 194 -18.20 -6.41 4.94
N TRP A 195 -17.11 -7.13 4.75
CA TRP A 195 -16.02 -7.25 5.72
C TRP A 195 -15.21 -5.95 5.89
N LEU A 196 -15.31 -5.00 4.95
CA LEU A 196 -14.57 -3.74 4.96
C LEU A 196 -15.06 -2.79 6.06
N SER A 197 -16.37 -2.69 6.26
CA SER A 197 -16.95 -1.78 7.24
C SER A 197 -18.29 -2.30 7.78
N LYS A 198 -18.65 -1.84 8.99
CA LYS A 198 -20.01 -2.00 9.52
C LYS A 198 -20.97 -0.95 8.96
N ASP A 199 -20.43 0.15 8.47
CA ASP A 199 -21.17 1.19 7.79
C ASP A 199 -21.45 0.76 6.35
N THR A 200 -22.72 0.60 6.01
CA THR A 200 -23.17 0.15 4.69
C THR A 200 -22.92 1.18 3.60
N GLU A 201 -22.96 2.47 3.92
CA GLU A 201 -22.70 3.54 2.96
C GLU A 201 -21.22 3.51 2.49
N VAL A 202 -20.29 3.20 3.41
CA VAL A 202 -18.87 3.02 3.08
C VAL A 202 -18.66 1.82 2.18
N VAL A 203 -19.39 0.70 2.42
CA VAL A 203 -19.31 -0.50 1.57
C VAL A 203 -19.90 -0.23 0.20
N ASP A 204 -21.05 0.43 0.14
CA ASP A 204 -21.72 0.75 -1.14
C ASP A 204 -20.86 1.69 -1.98
N ALA A 205 -20.30 2.74 -1.38
CA ALA A 205 -19.37 3.65 -2.07
C ALA A 205 -18.10 2.92 -2.60
N TYR A 206 -17.63 1.88 -1.89
CA TYR A 206 -16.52 1.05 -2.37
C TYR A 206 -16.94 0.19 -3.57
N GLU A 207 -18.11 -0.47 -3.49
CA GLU A 207 -18.63 -1.34 -4.57
C GLU A 207 -18.99 -0.55 -5.85
N GLU A 208 -19.42 0.70 -5.71
CA GLU A 208 -19.78 1.57 -6.82
C GLU A 208 -18.56 2.21 -7.51
N ASN A 209 -17.42 2.27 -6.84
CA ASN A 209 -16.24 2.93 -7.39
C ASN A 209 -15.44 2.00 -8.31
N PRO A 210 -15.29 2.32 -9.62
CA PRO A 210 -14.54 1.50 -10.57
C PRO A 210 -13.07 1.26 -10.15
N LEU A 211 -12.44 2.22 -9.45
CA LEU A 211 -11.08 2.10 -8.95
C LEU A 211 -10.94 1.14 -7.75
N CYS A 212 -12.08 0.63 -7.25
CA CYS A 212 -12.16 -0.39 -6.20
C CYS A 212 -12.72 -1.73 -6.72
N GLN A 213 -12.92 -1.89 -8.05
CA GLN A 213 -13.58 -3.05 -8.64
C GLN A 213 -12.69 -3.77 -9.66
N PHE A 214 -11.48 -4.10 -9.26
CA PHE A 214 -10.56 -4.87 -10.10
C PHE A 214 -9.92 -6.03 -9.33
N ASN A 215 -9.46 -7.02 -10.05
CA ASN A 215 -8.73 -8.15 -9.49
C ASN A 215 -7.24 -8.00 -9.76
N PHE A 216 -6.41 -8.36 -8.78
CA PHE A 216 -4.97 -8.39 -8.96
C PHE A 216 -4.55 -9.37 -10.05
N THR A 217 -3.53 -9.00 -10.80
CA THR A 217 -2.82 -9.91 -11.68
C THR A 217 -2.02 -10.95 -10.88
N VAL A 218 -1.63 -12.04 -11.51
CA VAL A 218 -0.76 -13.04 -10.88
C VAL A 218 0.60 -12.45 -10.49
N ASN A 219 1.09 -11.44 -11.24
CA ASN A 219 2.28 -10.67 -10.90
C ASN A 219 2.12 -9.94 -9.57
N ALA A 220 1.01 -9.22 -9.36
CA ALA A 220 0.77 -8.50 -8.11
C ALA A 220 0.63 -9.47 -6.92
N TYR A 221 -0.11 -10.58 -7.06
CA TYR A 221 -0.19 -11.60 -6.01
C TYR A 221 1.17 -12.24 -5.71
N TYR A 222 1.95 -12.59 -6.72
CA TYR A 222 3.29 -13.13 -6.56
C TYR A 222 4.17 -12.20 -5.72
N ASN A 223 4.18 -10.91 -6.07
CA ASN A 223 4.96 -9.90 -5.38
C ASN A 223 4.43 -9.62 -3.97
N MET A 224 3.12 -9.56 -3.78
CA MET A 224 2.50 -9.40 -2.46
C MET A 224 2.91 -10.55 -1.51
N PHE A 225 2.81 -11.81 -1.94
CA PHE A 225 3.22 -12.94 -1.11
C PHE A 225 4.72 -12.93 -0.79
N LYS A 226 5.57 -12.54 -1.74
CA LYS A 226 7.00 -12.34 -1.50
C LYS A 226 7.26 -11.22 -0.50
N GLY A 227 6.57 -10.09 -0.63
CA GLY A 227 6.68 -8.96 0.30
C GLY A 227 6.27 -9.34 1.71
N ILE A 228 5.16 -10.05 1.88
CA ILE A 228 4.72 -10.55 3.18
C ILE A 228 5.78 -11.49 3.80
N ARG A 229 6.36 -12.39 3.03
CA ARG A 229 7.47 -13.23 3.53
C ARG A 229 8.66 -12.40 3.97
N LYS A 230 9.01 -11.36 3.22
CA LYS A 230 10.15 -10.49 3.51
C LYS A 230 9.91 -9.68 4.79
N CYS A 231 8.74 -9.09 4.94
CA CYS A 231 8.42 -8.33 6.16
C CYS A 231 8.22 -9.22 7.41
N GLN A 232 8.12 -10.54 7.25
CA GLN A 232 8.08 -11.53 8.35
C GLN A 232 9.44 -12.17 8.62
N ASP A 233 10.47 -11.83 7.88
CA ASP A 233 11.83 -12.35 8.09
C ASP A 233 12.48 -11.71 9.32
N ARG A 234 12.73 -12.54 10.33
CA ARG A 234 13.32 -12.09 11.60
C ARG A 234 14.72 -11.51 11.45
N GLN A 235 15.49 -11.91 10.44
CA GLN A 235 16.82 -11.37 10.21
C GLN A 235 16.73 -9.95 9.61
N LEU A 236 15.80 -9.74 8.69
CA LEU A 236 15.56 -8.40 8.16
C LEU A 236 14.98 -7.46 9.23
N MET A 237 14.08 -7.96 10.09
CA MET A 237 13.53 -7.17 11.19
C MET A 237 14.61 -6.65 12.17
N LYS A 238 15.76 -7.32 12.29
CA LYS A 238 16.90 -6.82 13.10
C LYS A 238 17.57 -5.58 12.51
N ARG A 239 17.26 -5.21 11.27
CA ARG A 239 17.74 -3.96 10.65
C ARG A 239 17.01 -2.72 11.16
N LEU A 240 15.84 -2.89 11.78
CA LEU A 240 15.12 -1.76 12.38
C LEU A 240 15.99 -1.11 13.46
N PRO A 241 15.96 0.23 13.56
CA PRO A 241 16.62 0.93 14.65
C PRO A 241 16.14 0.41 16.01
N GLU A 242 17.05 0.31 16.97
CA GLU A 242 16.70 -0.04 18.34
C GLU A 242 15.70 0.99 18.89
N LYS A 243 14.57 0.52 19.44
CA LYS A 243 13.48 1.38 19.96
C LYS A 243 12.74 2.20 18.88
N PHE A 244 12.70 1.71 17.63
CA PHE A 244 11.90 2.35 16.59
C PHE A 244 10.42 2.39 17.00
N PRO A 245 9.76 3.59 17.05
CA PRO A 245 8.36 3.70 17.47
C PRO A 245 7.43 3.06 16.44
N MET A 246 6.65 2.06 16.89
CA MET A 246 5.68 1.37 16.04
C MET A 246 4.39 1.14 16.81
N LEU A 247 3.25 1.50 16.19
CA LEU A 247 1.89 1.28 16.69
C LEU A 247 1.15 0.28 15.83
#